data_1f5762ec32a33c4ba730d23abfcb0ad8
#
_entry.id   1f5762ec32a33c4ba730d23abfcb0ad8
#
_cell.length_a   1.000
_cell.length_b   1.000
_cell.length_c   1.000
_cell.angle_alpha   90.00
_cell.angle_beta   90.00
_cell.angle_gamma   90.00
#
_symmetry.space_group_name_H-M   'P 1'
#
loop_
_entity.id
_entity.type
_entity.pdbx_description
1 polymer ?
#
loop_
_entity_poly.entity_id
_entity_poly.type
_entity_poly.pdbx_seq_one_letter_code
_entity_poly.pdbx_strand_id
1 'polypeptide(L)'
;MIYSLCLAMAAPAVWSADAAPLRGYSSGTARTEREWEAKFRAIPDPAALRAYMQRLSARPHHVGSPYDKENAEWIAAKAREWGLDAQIEVFDVLFPTPKERVLEMTAPTHVTAKIAEPALSADPTSNQKDEQEQIFDDE
;
A
#
# COMPACT_ATOMS: atom_id res chain seq x y z
N MET A 1 -55.65 -23.63 -49.51
CA MET A 1 -55.55 -23.80 -48.04
C MET A 1 -54.19 -23.32 -47.66
N ILE A 2 -54.13 -22.14 -47.03
CA ILE A 2 -52.85 -21.50 -46.59
C ILE A 2 -52.86 -21.59 -45.09
N TYR A 3 -51.93 -22.39 -44.51
CA TYR A 3 -51.72 -22.48 -43.04
C TYR A 3 -50.79 -21.37 -42.62
N SER A 4 -51.33 -20.42 -41.84
CA SER A 4 -50.55 -19.35 -41.21
C SER A 4 -49.95 -19.89 -39.90
N LEU A 5 -48.63 -20.02 -39.82
CA LEU A 5 -47.90 -20.47 -38.64
C LEU A 5 -47.57 -19.25 -37.77
N CYS A 6 -48.32 -19.04 -36.66
CA CYS A 6 -48.00 -18.03 -35.69
C CYS A 6 -46.85 -18.50 -34.79
N LEU A 7 -45.65 -17.94 -34.97
CA LEU A 7 -44.50 -18.16 -34.11
C LEU A 7 -44.61 -17.24 -32.91
N ALA A 8 -45.02 -17.78 -31.76
CA ALA A 8 -45.02 -17.03 -30.49
C ALA A 8 -43.59 -16.92 -29.97
N MET A 9 -43.01 -15.70 -30.03
CA MET A 9 -41.74 -15.40 -29.37
C MET A 9 -41.99 -15.30 -27.86
N ALA A 10 -41.55 -16.30 -27.11
CA ALA A 10 -41.43 -16.23 -25.66
C ALA A 10 -40.21 -15.37 -25.28
N ALA A 11 -40.44 -14.16 -24.77
CA ALA A 11 -39.38 -13.35 -24.21
C ALA A 11 -38.84 -14.04 -22.95
N PRO A 12 -37.50 -14.17 -22.77
CA PRO A 12 -36.95 -14.70 -21.55
C PRO A 12 -37.27 -13.74 -20.40
N ALA A 13 -37.97 -14.25 -19.38
CA ALA A 13 -38.12 -13.52 -18.12
C ALA A 13 -36.70 -13.37 -17.48
N VAL A 14 -36.18 -12.16 -17.51
CA VAL A 14 -34.97 -11.84 -16.78
C VAL A 14 -35.34 -11.87 -15.30
N TRP A 15 -35.06 -12.99 -14.64
CA TRP A 15 -35.12 -13.04 -13.18
C TRP A 15 -34.02 -12.14 -12.64
N SER A 16 -34.42 -10.97 -12.14
CA SER A 16 -33.55 -10.18 -11.27
C SER A 16 -33.20 -11.07 -10.07
N ALA A 17 -31.97 -11.57 -10.03
CA ALA A 17 -31.46 -12.22 -8.83
C ALA A 17 -31.59 -11.20 -7.70
N ASP A 18 -32.49 -11.46 -6.77
CA ASP A 18 -32.67 -10.61 -5.58
C ASP A 18 -31.32 -10.60 -4.87
N ALA A 19 -30.67 -9.44 -4.86
CA ALA A 19 -29.37 -9.31 -4.23
C ALA A 19 -29.48 -9.72 -2.76
N ALA A 20 -28.56 -10.55 -2.27
CA ALA A 20 -28.57 -11.08 -0.92
C ALA A 20 -28.91 -9.99 0.10
N PRO A 21 -29.74 -10.30 1.13
CA PRO A 21 -30.15 -9.29 2.10
C PRO A 21 -28.94 -8.67 2.81
N LEU A 22 -28.97 -7.36 2.97
CA LEU A 22 -27.93 -6.63 3.71
C LEU A 22 -28.38 -6.53 5.19
N ARG A 23 -27.56 -7.05 6.10
CA ARG A 23 -27.89 -7.08 7.52
C ARG A 23 -28.06 -5.67 8.06
N GLY A 24 -29.21 -5.41 8.72
CA GLY A 24 -29.54 -4.09 9.27
C GLY A 24 -30.30 -3.16 8.32
N TYR A 25 -30.56 -3.58 7.08
CA TYR A 25 -31.25 -2.80 6.06
C TYR A 25 -32.53 -3.47 5.60
N SER A 26 -33.56 -2.69 5.28
CA SER A 26 -34.73 -3.18 4.53
C SER A 26 -34.32 -3.39 3.06
N SER A 27 -35.12 -4.15 2.30
CA SER A 27 -34.83 -4.38 0.87
C SER A 27 -34.69 -3.08 0.05
N GLY A 28 -35.48 -2.07 0.38
CA GLY A 28 -35.40 -0.75 -0.28
C GLY A 28 -34.14 0.02 0.07
N THR A 29 -33.82 0.10 1.36
CA THR A 29 -32.63 0.82 1.86
C THR A 29 -31.34 0.07 1.54
N ALA A 30 -31.37 -1.28 1.47
CA ALA A 30 -30.22 -2.08 1.06
C ALA A 30 -29.77 -1.80 -0.39
N ARG A 31 -30.71 -1.50 -1.30
CA ARG A 31 -30.35 -1.12 -2.67
C ARG A 31 -29.60 0.21 -2.70
N THR A 32 -30.15 1.22 -2.02
CA THR A 32 -29.51 2.55 -1.92
C THR A 32 -28.12 2.45 -1.30
N GLU A 33 -27.97 1.65 -0.24
CA GLU A 33 -26.68 1.43 0.40
C GLU A 33 -25.66 0.80 -0.56
N ARG A 34 -26.05 -0.22 -1.31
CA ARG A 34 -25.16 -0.82 -2.32
C ARG A 34 -24.75 0.15 -3.43
N GLU A 35 -25.64 1.05 -3.83
CA GLU A 35 -25.30 2.10 -4.80
C GLU A 35 -24.24 3.06 -4.22
N TRP A 36 -24.35 3.43 -2.95
CA TRP A 36 -23.35 4.25 -2.26
C TRP A 36 -22.03 3.49 -2.06
N GLU A 37 -22.09 2.24 -1.64
CA GLU A 37 -20.89 1.38 -1.54
C GLU A 37 -20.17 1.25 -2.89
N ALA A 38 -20.92 1.06 -3.97
CA ALA A 38 -20.32 0.96 -5.31
C ALA A 38 -19.62 2.26 -5.72
N LYS A 39 -20.23 3.41 -5.45
CA LYS A 39 -19.61 4.73 -5.67
C LYS A 39 -18.34 4.90 -4.83
N PHE A 40 -18.40 4.55 -3.54
CA PHE A 40 -17.25 4.63 -2.65
C PHE A 40 -16.10 3.73 -3.10
N ARG A 41 -16.39 2.48 -3.49
CA ARG A 41 -15.40 1.53 -3.98
C ARG A 41 -14.76 1.95 -5.32
N ALA A 42 -15.41 2.81 -6.08
CA ALA A 42 -14.88 3.36 -7.32
C ALA A 42 -13.92 4.55 -7.12
N ILE A 43 -13.85 5.12 -5.91
CA ILE A 43 -12.97 6.26 -5.62
C ILE A 43 -11.48 5.89 -5.61
N PRO A 44 -11.04 4.75 -4.98
CA PRO A 44 -9.64 4.40 -4.97
C PRO A 44 -9.10 4.14 -6.39
N ASP A 45 -8.00 4.83 -6.71
CA ASP A 45 -7.27 4.61 -7.96
C ASP A 45 -6.09 3.64 -7.73
N PRO A 46 -6.11 2.43 -8.30
CA PRO A 46 -5.03 1.46 -8.14
C PRO A 46 -3.68 1.96 -8.67
N ALA A 47 -3.67 2.81 -9.70
CA ALA A 47 -2.45 3.38 -10.25
C ALA A 47 -1.83 4.39 -9.27
N ALA A 48 -2.65 5.26 -8.67
CA ALA A 48 -2.21 6.19 -7.64
C ALA A 48 -1.69 5.46 -6.39
N LEU A 49 -2.39 4.41 -5.94
CA LEU A 49 -1.95 3.60 -4.79
C LEU A 49 -0.60 2.94 -5.04
N ARG A 50 -0.37 2.40 -6.24
CA ARG A 50 0.93 1.84 -6.65
C ARG A 50 2.02 2.90 -6.63
N ALA A 51 1.77 4.09 -7.19
CA ALA A 51 2.72 5.18 -7.23
C ALA A 51 3.09 5.68 -5.82
N TYR A 52 2.11 5.75 -4.92
CA TYR A 52 2.34 6.14 -3.53
C TYR A 52 3.18 5.10 -2.79
N MET A 53 2.87 3.81 -2.94
CA MET A 53 3.66 2.73 -2.37
C MET A 53 5.10 2.79 -2.90
N GLN A 54 5.29 2.89 -4.20
CA GLN A 54 6.62 3.00 -4.81
C GLN A 54 7.41 4.20 -4.29
N ARG A 55 6.76 5.37 -4.12
CA ARG A 55 7.39 6.57 -3.58
C ARG A 55 7.79 6.39 -2.12
N LEU A 56 6.91 5.86 -1.28
CA LEU A 56 7.13 5.75 0.16
C LEU A 56 8.12 4.66 0.54
N SER A 57 8.26 3.63 -0.29
CA SER A 57 9.16 2.49 -0.05
C SER A 57 10.43 2.50 -0.91
N ALA A 58 10.72 3.61 -1.61
CA ALA A 58 11.82 3.66 -2.57
C ALA A 58 13.22 3.56 -1.94
N ARG A 59 13.36 3.96 -0.69
CA ARG A 59 14.62 3.92 0.07
C ARG A 59 14.34 3.48 1.51
N PRO A 60 15.30 2.84 2.19
CA PRO A 60 15.21 2.61 3.63
C PRO A 60 14.97 3.94 4.38
N HIS A 61 14.18 3.88 5.45
CA HIS A 61 13.80 5.06 6.23
C HIS A 61 13.52 4.66 7.68
N HIS A 62 14.49 4.84 8.54
CA HIS A 62 14.31 4.70 9.98
C HIS A 62 13.85 6.02 10.60
N VAL A 63 13.42 5.97 11.85
CA VAL A 63 12.98 7.14 12.61
C VAL A 63 14.09 8.21 12.63
N GLY A 64 13.77 9.40 12.16
CA GLY A 64 14.68 10.55 12.12
C GLY A 64 15.62 10.60 10.93
N SER A 65 15.59 9.61 10.01
CA SER A 65 16.41 9.64 8.80
C SER A 65 15.95 10.73 7.82
N PRO A 66 16.83 11.19 6.91
CA PRO A 66 16.45 12.18 5.90
C PRO A 66 15.26 11.75 5.05
N TYR A 67 15.19 10.46 4.68
CA TYR A 67 14.10 9.97 3.86
C TYR A 67 12.79 9.81 4.62
N ASP A 68 12.83 9.52 5.91
CA ASP A 68 11.65 9.54 6.79
C ASP A 68 11.04 10.96 6.83
N LYS A 69 11.88 11.98 7.01
CA LYS A 69 11.45 13.38 6.94
C LYS A 69 10.86 13.75 5.58
N GLU A 70 11.52 13.38 4.47
CA GLU A 70 11.00 13.61 3.11
C GLU A 70 9.63 12.93 2.91
N ASN A 71 9.44 11.73 3.43
CA ASN A 71 8.16 11.02 3.37
C ASN A 71 7.08 11.73 4.20
N ALA A 72 7.39 12.17 5.41
CA ALA A 72 6.46 12.93 6.25
C ALA A 72 6.02 14.23 5.58
N GLU A 73 6.94 14.98 5.02
CA GLU A 73 6.68 16.23 4.28
C GLU A 73 5.80 15.98 3.05
N TRP A 74 6.09 14.92 2.30
CA TRP A 74 5.31 14.55 1.13
C TRP A 74 3.88 14.12 1.50
N ILE A 75 3.70 13.31 2.56
CA ILE A 75 2.37 12.90 3.07
C ILE A 75 1.57 14.13 3.51
N ALA A 76 2.18 15.05 4.26
CA ALA A 76 1.53 16.27 4.70
C ALA A 76 1.11 17.16 3.51
N ALA A 77 1.95 17.25 2.47
CA ALA A 77 1.62 17.97 1.25
C ALA A 77 0.42 17.35 0.52
N LYS A 78 0.39 16.01 0.41
CA LYS A 78 -0.74 15.29 -0.20
C LYS A 78 -2.04 15.48 0.59
N ALA A 79 -1.98 15.41 1.92
CA ALA A 79 -3.14 15.66 2.75
C ALA A 79 -3.72 17.07 2.53
N ARG A 80 -2.85 18.07 2.41
CA ARG A 80 -3.28 19.45 2.10
C ARG A 80 -3.88 19.58 0.69
N GLU A 81 -3.31 18.91 -0.32
CA GLU A 81 -3.90 18.83 -1.67
C GLU A 81 -5.34 18.27 -1.64
N TRP A 82 -5.63 17.36 -0.72
CA TRP A 82 -6.96 16.79 -0.53
C TRP A 82 -7.88 17.65 0.34
N GLY A 83 -7.43 18.85 0.76
CA GLY A 83 -8.20 19.79 1.54
C GLY A 83 -8.20 19.52 3.05
N LEU A 84 -7.30 18.67 3.54
CA LEU A 84 -7.15 18.42 4.97
C LEU A 84 -6.21 19.47 5.60
N ASP A 85 -6.49 19.87 6.84
CA ASP A 85 -5.58 20.66 7.65
C ASP A 85 -4.53 19.72 8.29
N ALA A 86 -3.40 19.56 7.62
CA ALA A 86 -2.34 18.64 8.02
C ALA A 86 -1.11 19.42 8.51
N GLN A 87 -0.61 19.04 9.70
CA GLN A 87 0.58 19.59 10.32
C GLN A 87 1.54 18.46 10.67
N ILE A 88 2.83 18.77 10.73
CA ILE A 88 3.87 17.85 11.19
C ILE A 88 4.25 18.28 12.60
N GLU A 89 4.15 17.34 13.55
CA GLU A 89 4.70 17.50 14.89
C GLU A 89 6.04 16.78 14.98
N VAL A 90 7.03 17.39 15.61
CA VAL A 90 8.36 16.83 15.77
C VAL A 90 8.59 16.51 17.25
N PHE A 91 9.05 15.30 17.49
CA PHE A 91 9.37 14.81 18.83
C PHE A 91 10.80 14.30 18.88
N ASP A 92 11.52 14.64 19.96
CA ASP A 92 12.80 14.01 20.25
C ASP A 92 12.56 12.68 20.96
N VAL A 93 13.05 11.60 20.36
CA VAL A 93 12.87 10.25 20.88
C VAL A 93 14.20 9.55 21.07
N LEU A 94 14.29 8.68 22.09
CA LEU A 94 15.44 7.80 22.25
C LEU A 94 15.25 6.61 21.29
N PHE A 95 16.07 6.57 20.25
CA PHE A 95 16.07 5.50 19.26
C PHE A 95 17.38 4.70 19.35
N PRO A 96 17.34 3.38 19.61
CA PRO A 96 18.55 2.57 19.69
C PRO A 96 19.18 2.39 18.32
N THR A 97 20.37 2.98 18.16
CA THR A 97 21.14 2.88 16.91
C THR A 97 22.42 2.11 17.19
N PRO A 98 22.73 1.03 16.45
CA PRO A 98 23.99 0.31 16.62
C PRO A 98 25.14 1.18 16.09
N LYS A 99 26.20 1.35 16.90
CA LYS A 99 27.43 2.02 16.47
C LYS A 99 28.40 1.05 15.77
N GLU A 100 28.30 -0.23 16.11
CA GLU A 100 29.16 -1.27 15.55
C GLU A 100 28.39 -2.57 15.51
N ARG A 101 28.56 -3.31 14.43
CA ARG A 101 27.98 -4.63 14.21
C ARG A 101 29.09 -5.59 13.82
N VAL A 102 29.43 -6.53 14.70
CA VAL A 102 30.46 -7.52 14.48
C VAL A 102 29.92 -8.92 14.71
N LEU A 103 30.17 -9.80 13.77
CA LEU A 103 29.92 -11.23 13.90
C LEU A 103 31.21 -11.98 13.55
N GLU A 104 31.80 -12.61 14.54
CA GLU A 104 33.08 -13.29 14.41
C GLU A 104 32.99 -14.74 14.91
N MET A 105 33.64 -15.63 14.16
CA MET A 105 33.99 -16.96 14.63
C MET A 105 35.42 -16.89 15.20
N THR A 106 35.57 -17.13 16.49
CA THR A 106 36.89 -17.02 17.17
C THR A 106 37.70 -18.30 17.19
N ALA A 107 37.08 -19.47 16.99
CA ALA A 107 37.73 -20.76 16.91
C ALA A 107 36.94 -21.71 15.99
N PRO A 108 37.61 -22.69 15.32
CA PRO A 108 39.05 -23.01 15.31
C PRO A 108 39.90 -22.04 14.49
N THR A 109 39.25 -21.21 13.66
CA THR A 109 39.89 -20.20 12.84
C THR A 109 39.18 -18.90 12.98
N HIS A 110 39.89 -17.80 13.13
CA HIS A 110 39.25 -16.48 13.20
C HIS A 110 38.67 -16.09 11.85
N VAL A 111 37.36 -15.77 11.81
CA VAL A 111 36.65 -15.32 10.59
C VAL A 111 35.67 -14.24 10.97
N THR A 112 35.78 -13.09 10.37
CA THR A 112 34.78 -12.02 10.48
C THR A 112 33.73 -12.20 9.39
N ALA A 113 32.46 -12.37 9.75
CA ALA A 113 31.38 -12.54 8.81
C ALA A 113 31.01 -11.21 8.15
N LYS A 114 30.71 -11.24 6.86
CA LYS A 114 30.11 -10.12 6.17
C LYS A 114 28.61 -10.05 6.54
N ILE A 115 28.17 -8.96 7.14
CA ILE A 115 26.78 -8.80 7.63
C ILE A 115 25.86 -8.15 6.58
N ALA A 116 26.42 -7.60 5.49
CA ALA A 116 25.64 -7.00 4.41
C ALA A 116 25.03 -8.06 3.49
N GLU A 117 23.78 -7.87 3.08
CA GLU A 117 23.12 -8.71 2.08
C GLU A 117 23.60 -8.36 0.66
N PRO A 118 23.84 -9.36 -0.21
CA PRO A 118 24.18 -9.09 -1.60
C PRO A 118 22.95 -8.59 -2.37
N ALA A 119 23.17 -7.62 -3.26
CA ALA A 119 22.11 -7.15 -4.15
C ALA A 119 21.61 -8.28 -5.07
N LEU A 120 20.30 -8.33 -5.31
CA LEU A 120 19.67 -9.25 -6.25
C LEU A 120 19.65 -8.63 -7.65
N SER A 121 20.26 -9.29 -8.62
CA SER A 121 20.33 -8.78 -10.01
C SER A 121 18.95 -8.58 -10.67
N ALA A 122 17.94 -9.30 -10.21
CA ALA A 122 16.57 -9.20 -10.69
C ALA A 122 15.76 -8.05 -10.05
N ASP A 123 16.25 -7.45 -8.98
CA ASP A 123 15.59 -6.38 -8.24
C ASP A 123 16.52 -5.16 -8.08
N PRO A 124 16.31 -4.10 -8.88
CA PRO A 124 17.12 -2.89 -8.81
C PRO A 124 17.05 -2.16 -7.45
N THR A 125 16.02 -2.42 -6.65
CA THR A 125 15.86 -1.79 -5.34
C THR A 125 16.68 -2.47 -4.25
N SER A 126 17.13 -3.70 -4.47
CA SER A 126 17.91 -4.49 -3.52
C SER A 126 19.37 -4.01 -3.34
N ASN A 127 19.84 -3.08 -4.15
CA ASN A 127 21.19 -2.50 -4.04
C ASN A 127 21.25 -1.27 -3.11
N GLN A 128 20.14 -0.91 -2.50
CA GLN A 128 20.13 0.16 -1.51
C GLN A 128 20.89 -0.28 -0.26
N LYS A 129 21.63 0.65 0.34
CA LYS A 129 22.19 0.41 1.66
C LYS A 129 21.05 0.16 2.66
N ASP A 130 21.26 -0.77 3.58
CA ASP A 130 20.29 -0.97 4.63
C ASP A 130 20.23 0.27 5.54
N GLU A 131 19.15 0.36 6.29
CA GLU A 131 18.86 1.49 7.16
C GLU A 131 20.00 1.78 8.17
N GLN A 132 20.68 0.74 8.61
CA GLN A 132 21.77 0.85 9.58
C GLN A 132 23.09 1.26 8.92
N GLU A 133 23.32 0.88 7.67
CA GLU A 133 24.49 1.36 6.92
C GLU A 133 24.38 2.85 6.62
N GLN A 134 23.17 3.37 6.38
CA GLN A 134 22.97 4.80 6.14
C GLN A 134 23.29 5.67 7.36
N ILE A 135 23.02 5.19 8.57
CA ILE A 135 23.30 5.92 9.81
C ILE A 135 24.80 6.19 10.00
N PHE A 136 25.67 5.26 9.56
CA PHE A 136 27.11 5.38 9.73
C PHE A 136 27.80 6.23 8.65
N ASP A 137 27.15 6.45 7.52
CA ASP A 137 27.71 7.24 6.43
C ASP A 137 27.41 8.75 6.55
N ASP A 138 26.44 9.13 7.40
CA ASP A 138 26.00 10.51 7.59
C ASP A 138 26.70 11.22 8.77
N GLU A 139 27.64 10.56 9.48
CA GLU A 139 28.52 11.12 10.52
C GLU A 139 29.91 11.44 9.94
#